data_aea7a3e4c3702a94c4367b212eb6ed1c
#
_entry.id   aea7a3e4c3702a94c4367b212eb6ed1c
#
_cell.length_a   1.000
_cell.length_b   1.000
_cell.length_c   1.000
_cell.angle_alpha   90.00
_cell.angle_beta   90.00
_cell.angle_gamma   90.00
#
_symmetry.space_group_name_H-M   'P 1'
#
loop_
_entity.id
_entity.type
_entity.pdbx_description
1 polymer ?
#
loop_
_entity_poly.entity_id
_entity_poly.type
_entity_poly.pdbx_seq_one_letter_code
_entity_poly.pdbx_strand_id
1 'polypeptide(L)'
;WEIKKTMYHKPVMLNETIDCLEIKKDGIYVDLTYGGGGHSKAILNDLSHKGKLLAFDHDEDAIENKISDNRLLVINQNFKFLKQNLNYHGYTMVDGVLADLGVSSYQFDKPERGFSIRHESKLDMRMNKNGELSASEILNNYSEVELSNIFHEYSDLRNSKSIAKLIVQKRNENKILYTEQFNKILSPFLSKGYENKTLAKVYQALRIEVNDEIEALKQLLVQLPDVLKKGGKIVIITYHSVEDRIVKRFIQNGCFDTEPIKDDFGKYNLPFKKSFKFKSPSLKEIKKNSRSRSAKLRSAEKL
;
A
#
# COMPACT_ATOMS: atom_id res chain seq x y z
N TRP A 1 6.03 25.08 -26.53
CA TRP A 1 5.91 23.74 -25.95
C TRP A 1 5.33 23.89 -24.56
N GLU A 2 4.00 23.86 -24.45
CA GLU A 2 3.33 23.79 -23.15
C GLU A 2 3.53 22.38 -22.58
N ILE A 3 4.32 22.30 -21.51
CA ILE A 3 4.36 21.12 -20.65
C ILE A 3 2.94 21.00 -20.07
N LYS A 4 2.16 20.03 -20.55
CA LYS A 4 0.90 19.64 -19.91
C LYS A 4 1.24 19.34 -18.45
N LYS A 5 0.90 20.27 -17.54
CA LYS A 5 0.88 20.04 -16.11
C LYS A 5 -0.04 18.85 -15.88
N THR A 6 0.55 17.65 -15.75
CA THR A 6 -0.16 16.46 -15.31
C THR A 6 -0.81 16.85 -13.99
N MET A 7 -2.12 16.82 -13.97
CA MET A 7 -2.92 17.19 -12.80
C MET A 7 -2.68 16.08 -11.77
N TYR A 8 -1.68 16.30 -10.90
CA TYR A 8 -1.39 15.38 -9.80
C TYR A 8 -2.66 15.19 -8.99
N HIS A 9 -3.11 13.95 -8.89
CA HIS A 9 -4.28 13.59 -8.09
C HIS A 9 -4.11 14.09 -6.66
N LYS A 10 -5.18 14.69 -6.11
CA LYS A 10 -5.19 15.12 -4.71
C LYS A 10 -5.00 13.89 -3.83
N PRO A 11 -4.05 13.92 -2.86
CA PRO A 11 -3.83 12.81 -1.94
C PRO A 11 -5.12 12.42 -1.20
N VAL A 12 -5.29 11.15 -0.93
CA VAL A 12 -6.48 10.62 -0.24
C VAL A 12 -6.44 11.04 1.22
N MET A 13 -7.55 11.56 1.75
CA MET A 13 -7.71 11.96 3.15
C MET A 13 -6.60 12.90 3.66
N LEU A 14 -6.17 13.86 2.81
CA LEU A 14 -4.99 14.70 3.07
C LEU A 14 -5.10 15.43 4.40
N ASN A 15 -6.21 16.13 4.66
CA ASN A 15 -6.37 16.93 5.87
C ASN A 15 -6.39 16.02 7.10
N GLU A 16 -7.16 14.94 7.04
CA GLU A 16 -7.27 13.96 8.12
C GLU A 16 -5.92 13.32 8.45
N THR A 17 -5.08 13.11 7.44
CA THR A 17 -3.73 12.56 7.58
C THR A 17 -2.81 13.54 8.31
N ILE A 18 -2.77 14.78 7.88
CA ILE A 18 -1.94 15.83 8.50
C ILE A 18 -2.39 16.11 9.94
N ASP A 19 -3.71 16.22 10.18
CA ASP A 19 -4.25 16.37 11.52
C ASP A 19 -3.84 15.23 12.46
N CYS A 20 -3.82 13.99 11.95
CA CYS A 20 -3.46 12.81 12.75
C CYS A 20 -1.95 12.70 13.03
N LEU A 21 -1.10 13.26 12.17
CA LEU A 21 0.35 13.26 12.38
C LEU A 21 0.76 14.24 13.49
N GLU A 22 -0.06 15.24 13.82
CA GLU A 22 0.23 16.25 14.84
C GLU A 22 1.64 16.84 14.67
N ILE A 23 1.89 17.43 13.49
CA ILE A 23 3.24 17.79 13.03
C ILE A 23 3.88 18.84 13.95
N LYS A 24 5.03 18.47 14.55
CA LYS A 24 5.92 19.37 15.26
C LYS A 24 6.81 20.08 14.25
N LYS A 25 6.92 21.41 14.32
CA LYS A 25 7.65 22.23 13.33
C LYS A 25 9.10 21.76 13.08
N ASP A 26 9.82 21.37 14.11
CA ASP A 26 11.22 20.93 14.04
C ASP A 26 11.34 19.38 14.07
N GLY A 27 10.23 18.65 13.88
CA GLY A 27 10.18 17.20 13.94
C GLY A 27 10.79 16.51 12.72
N ILE A 28 11.00 15.21 12.87
CA ILE A 28 11.47 14.30 11.82
C ILE A 28 10.31 13.36 11.46
N TYR A 29 9.93 13.37 10.19
CA TYR A 29 8.80 12.57 9.70
C TYR A 29 9.23 11.64 8.58
N VAL A 30 8.46 10.57 8.40
CA VAL A 30 8.66 9.62 7.31
C VAL A 30 7.36 9.46 6.54
N ASP A 31 7.43 9.61 5.21
CA ASP A 31 6.40 9.22 4.27
C ASP A 31 6.86 7.95 3.54
N LEU A 32 6.24 6.82 3.83
CA LEU A 32 6.66 5.50 3.32
C LEU A 32 6.16 5.21 1.90
N THR A 33 5.35 6.10 1.34
CA THR A 33 4.64 5.95 0.08
C THR A 33 4.60 7.29 -0.64
N TYR A 34 5.78 7.75 -1.08
CA TYR A 34 5.95 9.07 -1.67
C TYR A 34 5.02 9.33 -2.85
N GLY A 35 4.92 8.38 -3.80
CA GLY A 35 4.07 8.46 -4.98
C GLY A 35 4.23 9.77 -5.75
N GLY A 36 3.14 10.55 -5.81
CA GLY A 36 3.15 11.88 -6.41
C GLY A 36 3.60 13.01 -5.47
N GLY A 37 4.07 12.71 -4.28
CA GLY A 37 4.58 13.69 -3.30
C GLY A 37 3.52 14.57 -2.63
N GLY A 38 2.24 14.23 -2.78
CA GLY A 38 1.16 15.08 -2.29
C GLY A 38 1.08 15.18 -0.76
N HIS A 39 1.17 14.06 -0.05
CA HIS A 39 1.26 14.02 1.41
C HIS A 39 2.59 14.62 1.89
N SER A 40 3.70 14.25 1.26
CA SER A 40 5.02 14.81 1.54
C SER A 40 5.05 16.33 1.44
N LYS A 41 4.41 16.91 0.42
CA LYS A 41 4.31 18.37 0.27
C LYS A 41 3.52 19.01 1.42
N ALA A 42 2.45 18.39 1.87
CA ALA A 42 1.68 18.89 2.99
C ALA A 42 2.47 18.83 4.30
N ILE A 43 3.19 17.74 4.56
CA ILE A 43 4.08 17.61 5.72
C ILE A 43 5.16 18.72 5.69
N LEU A 44 5.81 18.94 4.54
CA LEU A 44 6.82 19.98 4.39
C LEU A 44 6.30 21.40 4.63
N ASN A 45 5.03 21.67 4.29
CA ASN A 45 4.41 22.98 4.54
C ASN A 45 4.27 23.30 6.04
N ASP A 46 4.10 22.28 6.88
CA ASP A 46 3.97 22.43 8.34
C ASP A 46 5.31 22.38 9.08
N LEU A 47 6.38 21.88 8.43
CA LEU A 47 7.71 21.83 8.99
C LEU A 47 8.44 23.19 8.90
N SER A 48 9.23 23.51 9.92
CA SER A 48 10.19 24.61 9.89
C SER A 48 11.43 24.26 9.05
N HIS A 49 12.36 25.19 8.93
CA HIS A 49 13.67 24.96 8.27
C HIS A 49 14.54 23.90 8.97
N LYS A 50 14.27 23.57 10.24
CA LYS A 50 14.98 22.54 11.02
C LYS A 50 14.33 21.16 10.88
N GLY A 51 13.04 21.11 10.56
CA GLY A 51 12.32 19.85 10.38
C GLY A 51 12.87 19.04 9.19
N LYS A 52 12.67 17.72 9.21
CA LYS A 52 13.14 16.81 8.17
C LYS A 52 12.02 15.84 7.77
N LEU A 53 11.99 15.54 6.48
CA LEU A 53 11.11 14.52 5.91
C LEU A 53 11.95 13.51 5.11
N LEU A 54 11.84 12.24 5.48
CA LEU A 54 12.35 11.14 4.69
C LEU A 54 11.16 10.51 3.94
N ALA A 55 11.27 10.34 2.64
CA ALA A 55 10.20 9.78 1.82
C ALA A 55 10.70 8.55 1.08
N PHE A 56 9.92 7.48 1.11
CA PHE A 56 10.24 6.21 0.47
C PHE A 56 9.35 5.97 -0.73
N ASP A 57 9.92 5.48 -1.80
CA ASP A 57 9.21 4.82 -2.88
C ASP A 57 10.16 3.84 -3.56
N HIS A 58 9.63 2.73 -4.03
CA HIS A 58 10.40 1.76 -4.81
C HIS A 58 10.10 1.84 -6.32
N ASP A 59 9.19 2.72 -6.74
CA ASP A 59 8.92 3.02 -8.14
C ASP A 59 9.81 4.18 -8.60
N GLU A 60 10.70 3.92 -9.57
CA GLU A 60 11.60 4.94 -10.13
C GLU A 60 10.83 6.12 -10.72
N ASP A 61 9.66 5.88 -11.33
CA ASP A 61 8.82 6.94 -11.89
C ASP A 61 8.36 7.97 -10.83
N ALA A 62 8.20 7.53 -9.57
CA ALA A 62 7.86 8.44 -8.46
C ALA A 62 9.06 9.31 -8.06
N ILE A 63 10.27 8.76 -8.12
CA ILE A 63 11.51 9.44 -7.71
C ILE A 63 11.93 10.52 -8.71
N GLU A 64 11.71 10.31 -10.02
CA GLU A 64 12.08 11.29 -11.06
C GLU A 64 11.39 12.64 -10.89
N ASN A 65 10.19 12.66 -10.30
CA ASN A 65 9.37 13.85 -10.11
C ASN A 65 9.43 14.42 -8.68
N LYS A 66 10.53 14.20 -7.97
CA LYS A 66 10.66 14.62 -6.58
C LYS A 66 10.57 16.14 -6.39
N ILE A 67 9.97 16.53 -5.27
CA ILE A 67 9.89 17.93 -4.83
C ILE A 67 11.31 18.44 -4.53
N SER A 68 11.62 19.64 -5.01
CA SER A 68 12.89 20.32 -4.68
C SER A 68 12.73 21.03 -3.34
N ASP A 69 13.18 20.41 -2.25
CA ASP A 69 13.19 20.95 -0.89
C ASP A 69 14.37 20.37 -0.12
N ASN A 70 15.18 21.20 0.53
CA ASN A 70 16.39 20.77 1.25
C ASN A 70 16.10 20.02 2.56
N ARG A 71 14.86 20.00 3.00
CA ARG A 71 14.37 19.24 4.17
C ARG A 71 13.93 17.83 3.78
N LEU A 72 13.74 17.55 2.47
CA LEU A 72 13.27 16.29 1.93
C LEU A 72 14.43 15.42 1.47
N LEU A 73 14.48 14.19 1.99
CA LEU A 73 15.32 13.11 1.50
C LEU A 73 14.44 12.02 0.89
N VAL A 74 14.51 11.82 -0.44
CA VAL A 74 13.78 10.74 -1.12
C VAL A 74 14.68 9.53 -1.25
N ILE A 75 14.21 8.38 -0.79
CA ILE A 75 14.93 7.11 -0.71
C ILE A 75 14.25 6.11 -1.65
N ASN A 76 14.98 5.67 -2.69
CA ASN A 76 14.49 4.64 -3.62
C ASN A 76 14.65 3.26 -3.01
N GLN A 77 13.77 2.92 -2.09
CA GLN A 77 13.77 1.62 -1.41
C GLN A 77 12.34 1.23 -0.99
N ASN A 78 12.12 -0.07 -0.82
CA ASN A 78 10.92 -0.58 -0.21
C ASN A 78 10.89 -0.22 1.29
N PHE A 79 9.75 0.21 1.78
CA PHE A 79 9.55 0.61 3.18
C PHE A 79 9.79 -0.52 4.20
N LYS A 80 9.83 -1.78 3.77
CA LYS A 80 10.24 -2.91 4.64
C LYS A 80 11.65 -2.76 5.20
N PHE A 81 12.47 -1.89 4.63
CA PHE A 81 13.82 -1.57 5.10
C PHE A 81 13.90 -0.25 5.88
N LEU A 82 12.78 0.20 6.48
CA LEU A 82 12.68 1.49 7.16
C LEU A 82 13.80 1.71 8.18
N LYS A 83 13.95 0.82 9.17
CA LYS A 83 14.94 0.96 10.25
C LYS A 83 16.38 1.01 9.74
N GLN A 84 16.68 0.16 8.75
CA GLN A 84 18.01 0.12 8.13
C GLN A 84 18.36 1.44 7.44
N ASN A 85 17.41 1.99 6.65
CA ASN A 85 17.61 3.25 5.95
C ASN A 85 17.68 4.45 6.91
N LEU A 86 16.83 4.48 7.95
CA LEU A 86 16.94 5.51 8.99
C LEU A 86 18.36 5.54 9.59
N ASN A 87 18.85 4.38 10.03
CA ASN A 87 20.21 4.27 10.59
C ASN A 87 21.30 4.69 9.61
N TYR A 88 21.19 4.28 8.34
CA TYR A 88 22.15 4.65 7.29
C TYR A 88 22.24 6.16 7.10
N HIS A 89 21.11 6.87 7.21
CA HIS A 89 21.04 8.32 7.08
C HIS A 89 21.21 9.08 8.41
N GLY A 90 21.63 8.39 9.48
CA GLY A 90 21.93 9.00 10.79
C GLY A 90 20.71 9.32 11.65
N TYR A 91 19.55 8.73 11.34
CA TYR A 91 18.33 8.88 12.12
C TYR A 91 18.06 7.60 12.92
N THR A 92 17.90 7.71 14.22
CA THR A 92 17.53 6.56 15.08
C THR A 92 16.06 6.54 15.41
N MET A 93 15.45 7.70 15.60
CA MET A 93 14.03 7.83 15.96
C MET A 93 13.38 9.03 15.28
N VAL A 94 12.10 8.87 14.92
CA VAL A 94 11.30 9.88 14.24
C VAL A 94 10.05 10.27 15.03
N ASP A 95 9.47 11.43 14.74
CA ASP A 95 8.29 11.97 15.43
C ASP A 95 6.99 11.42 14.83
N GLY A 96 6.98 11.01 13.57
CA GLY A 96 5.80 10.41 12.96
C GLY A 96 6.11 9.67 11.65
N VAL A 97 5.25 8.70 11.34
CA VAL A 97 5.34 7.87 10.15
C VAL A 97 3.97 7.82 9.47
N LEU A 98 3.98 8.07 8.17
CA LEU A 98 2.83 7.96 7.27
C LEU A 98 3.04 6.80 6.30
N ALA A 99 1.98 6.04 6.02
CA ALA A 99 1.89 5.10 4.91
C ALA A 99 0.52 5.22 4.23
N ASP A 100 0.49 5.60 2.96
CA ASP A 100 -0.69 5.55 2.08
C ASP A 100 -0.54 4.32 1.18
N LEU A 101 -1.06 3.17 1.63
CA LEU A 101 -0.78 1.87 1.02
C LEU A 101 -1.47 1.70 -0.35
N GLY A 102 -1.00 0.75 -1.12
CA GLY A 102 -1.54 0.41 -2.44
C GLY A 102 -0.82 1.07 -3.60
N VAL A 103 -1.49 1.12 -4.76
CA VAL A 103 -0.92 1.65 -6.00
C VAL A 103 -1.09 3.16 -6.10
N SER A 104 -0.06 3.85 -6.60
CA SER A 104 -0.18 5.27 -6.93
C SER A 104 -1.15 5.49 -8.10
N SER A 105 -1.78 6.67 -8.14
CA SER A 105 -2.64 7.02 -9.27
C SER A 105 -1.89 6.96 -10.61
N TYR A 106 -0.61 7.31 -10.60
CA TYR A 106 0.25 7.24 -11.78
C TYR A 106 0.43 5.81 -12.30
N GLN A 107 0.71 4.84 -11.40
CA GLN A 107 0.80 3.43 -11.78
C GLN A 107 -0.50 2.90 -12.36
N PHE A 108 -1.64 3.32 -11.79
CA PHE A 108 -2.95 2.89 -12.23
C PHE A 108 -3.39 3.50 -13.56
N ASP A 109 -2.96 4.75 -13.84
CA ASP A 109 -3.35 5.49 -15.05
C ASP A 109 -2.46 5.18 -16.26
N LYS A 110 -1.35 4.46 -16.06
CA LYS A 110 -0.49 3.96 -17.15
C LYS A 110 -0.91 2.55 -17.57
N PRO A 111 -1.55 2.37 -18.74
CA PRO A 111 -2.02 1.06 -19.20
C PRO A 111 -0.89 0.02 -19.24
N GLU A 112 0.30 0.41 -19.70
CA GLU A 112 1.46 -0.48 -19.85
C GLU A 112 1.94 -1.13 -18.55
N ARG A 113 1.55 -0.59 -17.38
CA ARG A 113 1.88 -1.15 -16.06
C ARG A 113 0.99 -2.34 -15.66
N GLY A 114 -0.13 -2.58 -16.36
CA GLY A 114 -0.99 -3.74 -16.14
C GLY A 114 -1.87 -3.75 -14.89
N PHE A 115 -1.96 -2.65 -14.14
CA PHE A 115 -2.77 -2.56 -12.92
C PHE A 115 -4.27 -2.39 -13.18
N SER A 116 -4.65 -1.93 -14.37
CA SER A 116 -6.03 -1.59 -14.69
C SER A 116 -6.77 -2.73 -15.40
N ILE A 117 -7.97 -3.04 -14.91
CA ILE A 117 -8.88 -3.99 -15.56
C ILE A 117 -9.54 -3.44 -16.83
N ARG A 118 -9.37 -2.15 -17.15
CA ARG A 118 -10.11 -1.44 -18.20
C ARG A 118 -9.37 -1.33 -19.52
N HIS A 119 -8.06 -1.49 -19.49
CA HIS A 119 -7.21 -1.29 -20.66
C HIS A 119 -6.55 -2.62 -21.04
N GLU A 120 -6.44 -2.86 -22.33
CA GLU A 120 -5.63 -3.94 -22.83
C GLU A 120 -4.16 -3.62 -22.62
N SER A 121 -3.45 -4.50 -21.92
CA SER A 121 -2.05 -4.32 -21.57
C SER A 121 -1.40 -5.64 -21.18
N LYS A 122 -0.07 -5.66 -21.11
CA LYS A 122 0.65 -6.79 -20.51
C LYS A 122 0.26 -6.95 -19.03
N LEU A 123 0.17 -8.18 -18.56
CA LEU A 123 -0.04 -8.52 -17.16
C LEU A 123 1.29 -8.41 -16.39
N ASP A 124 1.73 -7.16 -16.17
CA ASP A 124 2.97 -6.88 -15.45
C ASP A 124 2.71 -6.74 -13.93
N MET A 125 2.05 -5.70 -13.50
CA MET A 125 1.70 -5.33 -12.12
C MET A 125 2.89 -5.11 -11.16
N ARG A 126 4.14 -5.06 -11.63
CA ARG A 126 5.30 -4.75 -10.79
C ARG A 126 5.32 -3.26 -10.44
N MET A 127 5.40 -2.91 -9.16
CA MET A 127 5.65 -1.55 -8.71
C MET A 127 7.11 -1.17 -8.96
N ASN A 128 8.04 -2.05 -8.61
CA ASN A 128 9.43 -1.96 -9.02
C ASN A 128 9.61 -2.67 -10.38
N LYS A 129 9.91 -1.92 -11.44
CA LYS A 129 10.09 -2.45 -12.80
C LYS A 129 11.23 -3.47 -12.93
N ASN A 130 12.20 -3.41 -12.01
CA ASN A 130 13.34 -4.31 -11.96
C ASN A 130 13.04 -5.60 -11.16
N GLY A 131 11.83 -5.75 -10.62
CA GLY A 131 11.40 -6.98 -9.95
C GLY A 131 11.33 -8.16 -10.94
N GLU A 132 11.61 -9.37 -10.45
CA GLU A 132 11.65 -10.57 -11.29
C GLU A 132 10.26 -11.14 -11.60
N LEU A 133 9.31 -11.02 -10.64
CA LEU A 133 8.01 -11.67 -10.70
C LEU A 133 6.93 -10.73 -11.23
N SER A 134 6.33 -11.04 -12.40
CA SER A 134 5.18 -10.33 -12.96
C SER A 134 3.88 -11.11 -12.74
N ALA A 135 2.71 -10.45 -12.92
CA ALA A 135 1.42 -11.14 -12.85
C ALA A 135 1.30 -12.24 -13.90
N SER A 136 1.87 -12.04 -15.10
CA SER A 136 1.91 -13.07 -16.13
C SER A 136 2.71 -14.30 -15.70
N GLU A 137 3.85 -14.11 -15.03
CA GLU A 137 4.66 -15.23 -14.51
C GLU A 137 3.93 -16.01 -13.44
N ILE A 138 3.24 -15.35 -12.51
CA ILE A 138 2.40 -16.02 -11.51
C ILE A 138 1.33 -16.88 -12.20
N LEU A 139 0.59 -16.33 -13.15
CA LEU A 139 -0.49 -17.06 -13.84
C LEU A 139 0.02 -18.26 -14.65
N ASN A 140 1.22 -18.15 -15.22
CA ASN A 140 1.76 -19.21 -16.07
C ASN A 140 2.58 -20.25 -15.32
N ASN A 141 3.17 -19.92 -14.16
CA ASN A 141 4.13 -20.80 -13.49
C ASN A 141 3.65 -21.37 -12.15
N TYR A 142 2.78 -20.65 -11.42
CA TYR A 142 2.30 -21.13 -10.12
C TYR A 142 1.42 -22.38 -10.29
N SER A 143 1.49 -23.29 -9.33
CA SER A 143 0.60 -24.46 -9.25
C SER A 143 -0.87 -24.02 -8.99
N GLU A 144 -1.81 -24.94 -9.24
CA GLU A 144 -3.23 -24.71 -8.94
C GLU A 144 -3.45 -24.37 -7.45
N VAL A 145 -2.68 -25.01 -6.57
CA VAL A 145 -2.77 -24.80 -5.12
C VAL A 145 -2.29 -23.40 -4.74
N GLU A 146 -1.13 -22.97 -5.26
CA GLU A 146 -0.59 -21.62 -5.02
C GLU A 146 -1.53 -20.54 -5.54
N LEU A 147 -2.04 -20.68 -6.78
CA LEU A 147 -3.03 -19.75 -7.32
C LEU A 147 -4.29 -19.68 -6.47
N SER A 148 -4.80 -20.84 -6.03
CA SER A 148 -5.98 -20.90 -5.16
C SER A 148 -5.74 -20.18 -3.83
N ASN A 149 -4.55 -20.34 -3.24
CA ASN A 149 -4.17 -19.73 -1.98
C ASN A 149 -4.13 -18.21 -2.09
N ILE A 150 -3.43 -17.66 -3.08
CA ILE A 150 -3.34 -16.20 -3.25
C ILE A 150 -4.72 -15.57 -3.49
N PHE A 151 -5.60 -16.19 -4.29
CA PHE A 151 -6.95 -15.69 -4.52
C PHE A 151 -7.82 -15.78 -3.27
N HIS A 152 -7.62 -16.80 -2.43
CA HIS A 152 -8.37 -16.92 -1.17
C HIS A 152 -7.86 -15.92 -0.13
N GLU A 153 -6.56 -15.90 0.11
CA GLU A 153 -5.94 -15.12 1.20
C GLU A 153 -5.97 -13.61 0.95
N TYR A 154 -5.71 -13.18 -0.31
CA TYR A 154 -5.56 -11.78 -0.63
C TYR A 154 -6.82 -11.08 -1.15
N SER A 155 -7.88 -11.84 -1.43
CA SER A 155 -9.12 -11.24 -1.95
C SER A 155 -10.42 -11.83 -1.40
N ASP A 156 -10.35 -12.75 -0.45
CA ASP A 156 -11.54 -13.42 0.14
C ASP A 156 -12.47 -14.02 -0.95
N LEU A 157 -11.92 -14.58 -2.04
CA LEU A 157 -12.71 -15.20 -3.11
C LEU A 157 -13.10 -16.63 -2.73
N ARG A 158 -14.41 -16.88 -2.59
CA ARG A 158 -14.94 -18.20 -2.24
C ARG A 158 -14.72 -19.27 -3.32
N ASN A 159 -14.64 -18.86 -4.59
CA ASN A 159 -14.44 -19.72 -5.75
C ASN A 159 -12.97 -19.76 -6.22
N SER A 160 -12.02 -19.46 -5.35
CA SER A 160 -10.58 -19.43 -5.64
C SER A 160 -10.06 -20.71 -6.30
N LYS A 161 -10.48 -21.88 -5.80
CA LYS A 161 -10.12 -23.21 -6.38
C LYS A 161 -10.57 -23.36 -7.82
N SER A 162 -11.82 -22.99 -8.13
CA SER A 162 -12.37 -23.11 -9.48
C SER A 162 -11.70 -22.15 -10.45
N ILE A 163 -11.38 -20.93 -10.00
CA ILE A 163 -10.62 -19.93 -10.77
C ILE A 163 -9.21 -20.47 -11.07
N ALA A 164 -8.50 -20.96 -10.06
CA ALA A 164 -7.15 -21.52 -10.21
C ALA A 164 -7.12 -22.68 -11.19
N LYS A 165 -8.05 -23.63 -11.05
CA LYS A 165 -8.19 -24.77 -11.95
C LYS A 165 -8.38 -24.34 -13.42
N LEU A 166 -9.26 -23.36 -13.66
CA LEU A 166 -9.52 -22.86 -15.02
C LEU A 166 -8.29 -22.16 -15.59
N ILE A 167 -7.58 -21.36 -14.79
CA ILE A 167 -6.34 -20.70 -15.22
C ILE A 167 -5.31 -21.75 -15.64
N VAL A 168 -5.06 -22.79 -14.81
CA VAL A 168 -4.11 -23.87 -15.13
C VAL A 168 -4.50 -24.61 -16.40
N GLN A 169 -5.80 -24.91 -16.59
CA GLN A 169 -6.29 -25.51 -17.82
C GLN A 169 -6.00 -24.62 -19.03
N LYS A 170 -6.35 -23.34 -18.97
CA LYS A 170 -6.26 -22.42 -20.11
C LYS A 170 -4.83 -22.03 -20.48
N ARG A 171 -3.92 -21.91 -19.52
CA ARG A 171 -2.52 -21.62 -19.82
C ARG A 171 -1.79 -22.75 -20.56
N ASN A 172 -2.28 -24.01 -20.43
CA ASN A 172 -1.77 -25.14 -21.20
C ASN A 172 -2.15 -25.05 -22.70
N GLU A 173 -3.24 -24.34 -23.02
CA GLU A 173 -3.62 -24.07 -24.41
C GLU A 173 -2.80 -22.91 -24.98
N ASN A 174 -2.72 -21.80 -24.25
CA ASN A 174 -1.98 -20.59 -24.63
C ASN A 174 -1.50 -19.82 -23.38
N LYS A 175 -0.25 -19.32 -23.41
CA LYS A 175 0.27 -18.46 -22.34
C LYS A 175 -0.63 -17.25 -22.11
N ILE A 176 -0.83 -16.91 -20.85
CA ILE A 176 -1.64 -15.75 -20.41
C ILE A 176 -0.71 -14.55 -20.25
N LEU A 177 -0.70 -13.65 -21.22
CA LEU A 177 0.24 -12.52 -21.28
C LEU A 177 -0.44 -11.17 -21.15
N TYR A 178 -1.72 -11.07 -21.52
CA TYR A 178 -2.47 -9.81 -21.61
C TYR A 178 -3.73 -9.82 -20.76
N THR A 179 -4.12 -8.63 -20.30
CA THR A 179 -5.30 -8.42 -19.45
C THR A 179 -6.59 -8.90 -20.12
N GLU A 180 -6.76 -8.69 -21.44
CA GLU A 180 -7.96 -9.15 -22.16
C GLU A 180 -8.08 -10.68 -22.15
N GLN A 181 -6.99 -11.40 -22.41
CA GLN A 181 -6.97 -12.87 -22.35
C GLN A 181 -7.40 -13.35 -20.96
N PHE A 182 -6.83 -12.74 -19.92
CA PHE A 182 -7.15 -13.10 -18.55
C PHE A 182 -8.61 -12.80 -18.18
N ASN A 183 -9.10 -11.62 -18.54
CA ASN A 183 -10.50 -11.26 -18.31
C ASN A 183 -11.47 -12.22 -19.01
N LYS A 184 -11.13 -12.68 -20.24
CA LYS A 184 -11.92 -13.68 -20.97
C LYS A 184 -11.93 -15.04 -20.26
N ILE A 185 -10.81 -15.47 -19.70
CA ILE A 185 -10.72 -16.70 -18.89
C ILE A 185 -11.60 -16.59 -17.65
N LEU A 186 -11.66 -15.43 -17.01
CA LEU A 186 -12.45 -15.19 -15.81
C LEU A 186 -13.97 -15.05 -16.08
N SER A 187 -14.38 -14.88 -17.35
CA SER A 187 -15.78 -14.62 -17.71
C SER A 187 -16.82 -15.56 -17.08
N PRO A 188 -16.59 -16.89 -16.92
CA PRO A 188 -17.55 -17.78 -16.28
C PRO A 188 -17.83 -17.48 -14.80
N PHE A 189 -16.94 -16.73 -14.15
CA PHE A 189 -17.05 -16.36 -12.73
C PHE A 189 -17.58 -14.95 -12.51
N LEU A 190 -17.85 -14.20 -13.59
CA LEU A 190 -18.34 -12.83 -13.53
C LEU A 190 -19.86 -12.83 -13.46
N SER A 191 -20.42 -12.38 -12.33
CA SER A 191 -21.86 -12.22 -12.17
C SER A 191 -22.31 -10.88 -12.75
N LYS A 192 -23.45 -10.88 -13.48
CA LYS A 192 -24.03 -9.68 -14.09
C LYS A 192 -24.18 -8.54 -13.07
N GLY A 193 -23.60 -7.38 -13.39
CA GLY A 193 -23.59 -6.19 -12.53
C GLY A 193 -22.51 -6.17 -11.44
N TYR A 194 -21.72 -7.26 -11.29
CA TYR A 194 -20.63 -7.38 -10.33
C TYR A 194 -19.28 -7.75 -10.97
N GLU A 195 -19.21 -7.72 -12.30
CA GLU A 195 -18.05 -8.14 -13.10
C GLU A 195 -16.78 -7.41 -12.62
N ASN A 196 -16.83 -6.07 -12.60
CA ASN A 196 -15.71 -5.23 -12.17
C ASN A 196 -15.29 -5.50 -10.72
N LYS A 197 -16.23 -5.86 -9.84
CA LYS A 197 -15.91 -6.18 -8.44
C LYS A 197 -15.13 -7.49 -8.33
N THR A 198 -15.52 -8.50 -9.10
CA THR A 198 -14.83 -9.79 -9.12
C THR A 198 -13.44 -9.64 -9.74
N LEU A 199 -13.35 -8.99 -10.91
CA LEU A 199 -12.06 -8.69 -11.55
C LEU A 199 -11.14 -7.91 -10.62
N ALA A 200 -11.62 -6.84 -9.98
CA ALA A 200 -10.81 -6.04 -9.05
C ALA A 200 -10.23 -6.89 -7.91
N LYS A 201 -10.97 -7.87 -7.40
CA LYS A 201 -10.48 -8.79 -6.35
C LYS A 201 -9.38 -9.72 -6.87
N VAL A 202 -9.55 -10.28 -8.07
CA VAL A 202 -8.54 -11.16 -8.67
C VAL A 202 -7.27 -10.38 -8.98
N TYR A 203 -7.38 -9.19 -9.56
CA TYR A 203 -6.25 -8.30 -9.84
C TYR A 203 -5.55 -7.83 -8.56
N GLN A 204 -6.33 -7.53 -7.49
CA GLN A 204 -5.78 -7.23 -6.17
C GLN A 204 -4.91 -8.37 -5.65
N ALA A 205 -5.39 -9.62 -5.75
CA ALA A 205 -4.63 -10.77 -5.26
C ALA A 205 -3.31 -10.95 -6.02
N LEU A 206 -3.33 -10.83 -7.35
CA LEU A 206 -2.11 -10.88 -8.17
C LEU A 206 -1.15 -9.74 -7.83
N ARG A 207 -1.65 -8.52 -7.69
CA ARG A 207 -0.84 -7.35 -7.35
C ARG A 207 -0.13 -7.52 -6.01
N ILE A 208 -0.85 -7.99 -5.00
CA ILE A 208 -0.31 -8.25 -3.66
C ILE A 208 0.83 -9.27 -3.74
N GLU A 209 0.64 -10.35 -4.48
CA GLU A 209 1.65 -11.38 -4.67
C GLU A 209 2.87 -10.88 -5.45
N VAL A 210 2.67 -10.21 -6.58
CA VAL A 210 3.75 -9.63 -7.41
C VAL A 210 4.67 -8.72 -6.62
N ASN A 211 4.09 -7.92 -5.70
CA ASN A 211 4.82 -6.88 -4.99
C ASN A 211 5.13 -7.23 -3.52
N ASP A 212 4.82 -8.44 -3.08
CA ASP A 212 5.05 -8.91 -1.70
C ASP A 212 4.47 -7.93 -0.66
N GLU A 213 3.28 -7.35 -0.98
CA GLU A 213 2.73 -6.20 -0.24
C GLU A 213 2.43 -6.55 1.23
N ILE A 214 1.91 -7.74 1.49
CA ILE A 214 1.49 -8.16 2.83
C ILE A 214 2.69 -8.44 3.74
N GLU A 215 3.71 -9.10 3.22
CA GLU A 215 4.91 -9.37 4.00
C GLU A 215 5.72 -8.09 4.24
N ALA A 216 5.84 -7.23 3.22
CA ALA A 216 6.46 -5.91 3.37
C ALA A 216 5.73 -5.06 4.43
N LEU A 217 4.38 -5.09 4.46
CA LEU A 217 3.59 -4.41 5.49
C LEU A 217 3.87 -4.97 6.89
N LYS A 218 3.92 -6.29 7.05
CA LYS A 218 4.24 -6.90 8.35
C LYS A 218 5.63 -6.53 8.82
N GLN A 219 6.64 -6.61 7.92
CA GLN A 219 8.01 -6.21 8.22
C GLN A 219 8.12 -4.73 8.60
N LEU A 220 7.37 -3.85 7.95
CA LEU A 220 7.26 -2.45 8.34
C LEU A 220 6.71 -2.33 9.77
N LEU A 221 5.55 -2.92 10.03
CA LEU A 221 4.82 -2.74 11.30
C LEU A 221 5.67 -3.13 12.51
N VAL A 222 6.42 -4.25 12.43
CA VAL A 222 7.28 -4.70 13.54
C VAL A 222 8.47 -3.76 13.82
N GLN A 223 8.87 -2.91 12.86
CA GLN A 223 9.93 -1.93 13.05
C GLN A 223 9.44 -0.63 13.71
N LEU A 224 8.15 -0.30 13.56
CA LEU A 224 7.59 0.97 14.04
C LEU A 224 7.81 1.24 15.53
N PRO A 225 7.68 0.27 16.45
CA PRO A 225 7.97 0.48 17.86
C PRO A 225 9.40 0.94 18.15
N ASP A 226 10.36 0.49 17.34
CA ASP A 226 11.78 0.77 17.53
C ASP A 226 12.22 2.13 16.96
N VAL A 227 11.52 2.61 15.92
CA VAL A 227 11.91 3.83 15.19
C VAL A 227 11.10 5.05 15.58
N LEU A 228 9.99 4.89 16.32
CA LEU A 228 9.17 6.00 16.78
C LEU A 228 9.59 6.47 18.17
N LYS A 229 9.70 7.77 18.35
CA LYS A 229 9.81 8.39 19.67
C LYS A 229 8.55 8.12 20.49
N LYS A 230 8.68 8.11 21.82
CA LYS A 230 7.51 8.10 22.71
C LYS A 230 6.59 9.28 22.40
N GLY A 231 5.28 9.04 22.25
CA GLY A 231 4.30 10.02 21.79
C GLY A 231 4.33 10.27 20.27
N GLY A 232 5.21 9.61 19.52
CA GLY A 232 5.26 9.67 18.06
C GLY A 232 4.03 9.04 17.43
N LYS A 233 3.63 9.53 16.26
CA LYS A 233 2.37 9.12 15.59
C LYS A 233 2.62 8.21 14.41
N ILE A 234 1.76 7.20 14.26
CA ILE A 234 1.62 6.45 13.02
C ILE A 234 0.29 6.79 12.38
N VAL A 235 0.29 6.99 11.06
CA VAL A 235 -0.90 7.19 10.26
C VAL A 235 -0.82 6.27 9.05
N ILE A 236 -1.77 5.34 8.92
CA ILE A 236 -1.78 4.36 7.85
C ILE A 236 -3.13 4.38 7.16
N ILE A 237 -3.12 4.56 5.83
CA ILE A 237 -4.29 4.47 4.96
C ILE A 237 -4.23 3.11 4.26
N THR A 238 -5.33 2.36 4.34
CA THR A 238 -5.50 1.04 3.71
C THR A 238 -6.67 1.07 2.75
N TYR A 239 -6.65 0.24 1.71
CA TYR A 239 -7.69 0.24 0.66
C TYR A 239 -8.46 -1.08 0.55
N HIS A 240 -8.00 -2.15 1.21
CA HIS A 240 -8.69 -3.42 1.24
C HIS A 240 -8.67 -4.09 2.61
N SER A 241 -9.54 -5.10 2.77
CA SER A 241 -9.79 -5.77 4.07
C SER A 241 -8.57 -6.46 4.65
N VAL A 242 -7.68 -6.97 3.80
CA VAL A 242 -6.50 -7.74 4.25
C VAL A 242 -5.50 -6.81 4.92
N GLU A 243 -5.11 -5.68 4.26
CA GLU A 243 -4.25 -4.65 4.87
C GLU A 243 -4.87 -4.11 6.17
N ASP A 244 -6.14 -3.71 6.10
CA ASP A 244 -6.84 -3.10 7.24
C ASP A 244 -6.87 -4.03 8.46
N ARG A 245 -7.03 -5.33 8.25
CA ARG A 245 -7.04 -6.35 9.30
C ARG A 245 -5.68 -6.45 9.98
N ILE A 246 -4.60 -6.47 9.20
CA ILE A 246 -3.21 -6.56 9.68
C ILE A 246 -2.86 -5.31 10.50
N VAL A 247 -3.07 -4.12 9.93
CA VAL A 247 -2.80 -2.84 10.62
C VAL A 247 -3.62 -2.72 11.90
N LYS A 248 -4.92 -3.04 11.84
CA LYS A 248 -5.80 -3.03 13.01
C LYS A 248 -5.28 -3.93 14.14
N ARG A 249 -4.94 -5.19 13.81
CA ARG A 249 -4.46 -6.16 14.80
C ARG A 249 -3.16 -5.69 15.43
N PHE A 250 -2.22 -5.25 14.61
CA PHE A 250 -0.93 -4.78 15.11
C PHE A 250 -1.06 -3.57 16.05
N ILE A 251 -1.86 -2.56 15.68
CA ILE A 251 -2.13 -1.41 16.56
C ILE A 251 -2.78 -1.83 17.87
N GLN A 252 -3.69 -2.80 17.84
CA GLN A 252 -4.45 -3.23 19.02
C GLN A 252 -3.66 -4.19 19.93
N ASN A 253 -2.88 -5.08 19.33
CA ASN A 253 -2.32 -6.24 20.02
C ASN A 253 -0.79 -6.24 20.08
N GLY A 254 -0.12 -5.37 19.32
CA GLY A 254 1.34 -5.39 19.16
C GLY A 254 1.86 -6.58 18.32
N CYS A 255 0.95 -7.40 17.79
CA CYS A 255 1.24 -8.57 16.96
C CYS A 255 0.15 -8.76 15.89
N PHE A 256 0.30 -9.76 15.03
CA PHE A 256 -0.66 -10.06 13.96
C PHE A 256 -1.76 -11.06 14.37
N ASP A 257 -1.62 -11.66 15.54
CA ASP A 257 -2.58 -12.60 16.10
C ASP A 257 -3.82 -11.90 16.66
N THR A 258 -4.82 -12.69 17.01
CA THR A 258 -6.09 -12.19 17.54
C THR A 258 -5.97 -11.64 18.94
N GLU A 259 -5.01 -12.13 19.72
CA GLU A 259 -4.77 -11.75 21.10
C GLU A 259 -3.36 -11.17 21.28
N PRO A 260 -3.22 -10.14 22.13
CA PRO A 260 -1.91 -9.61 22.46
C PRO A 260 -1.11 -10.58 23.33
N ILE A 261 0.22 -10.52 23.20
CA ILE A 261 1.14 -11.32 24.01
C ILE A 261 1.15 -10.74 25.43
N LYS A 262 0.98 -11.63 26.43
CA LYS A 262 1.12 -11.29 27.85
C LYS A 262 2.57 -11.53 28.29
N ASP A 263 3.07 -10.68 29.18
CA ASP A 263 4.31 -10.94 29.90
C ASP A 263 4.10 -12.03 30.98
N ASP A 264 5.18 -12.42 31.65
CA ASP A 264 5.17 -13.43 32.70
C ASP A 264 4.26 -13.08 33.91
N PHE A 265 3.87 -11.81 34.04
CA PHE A 265 2.96 -11.31 35.06
C PHE A 265 1.51 -11.13 34.55
N GLY A 266 1.22 -11.58 33.32
CA GLY A 266 -0.10 -11.48 32.69
C GLY A 266 -0.46 -10.08 32.19
N LYS A 267 0.50 -9.12 32.15
CA LYS A 267 0.29 -7.74 31.68
C LYS A 267 0.55 -7.66 30.18
N TYR A 268 -0.26 -6.89 29.47
CA TYR A 268 -0.03 -6.62 28.04
C TYR A 268 0.98 -5.50 27.85
N ASN A 269 2.04 -5.77 27.10
CA ASN A 269 2.99 -4.76 26.67
C ASN A 269 2.63 -4.28 25.27
N LEU A 270 1.68 -3.35 25.16
CA LEU A 270 1.22 -2.81 23.91
C LEU A 270 2.13 -1.66 23.45
N PRO A 271 2.68 -1.71 22.23
CA PRO A 271 3.56 -0.65 21.74
C PRO A 271 2.81 0.64 21.38
N PHE A 272 1.50 0.54 21.13
CA PHE A 272 0.70 1.65 20.64
C PHE A 272 -0.61 1.82 21.40
N LYS A 273 -1.03 3.09 21.51
CA LYS A 273 -2.38 3.52 21.90
C LYS A 273 -3.08 4.01 20.64
N LYS A 274 -4.18 3.33 20.23
CA LYS A 274 -4.98 3.79 19.08
C LYS A 274 -5.60 5.15 19.34
N SER A 275 -5.57 6.05 18.36
CA SER A 275 -6.20 7.37 18.47
C SER A 275 -7.74 7.28 18.34
N PHE A 276 -8.23 6.42 17.42
CA PHE A 276 -9.65 6.16 17.15
C PHE A 276 -9.82 4.81 16.44
N LYS A 277 -11.05 4.38 16.17
CA LYS A 277 -11.32 3.12 15.48
C LYS A 277 -10.76 3.13 14.04
N PHE A 278 -11.21 4.06 13.21
CA PHE A 278 -10.72 4.44 11.87
C PHE A 278 -11.52 5.65 11.38
N LYS A 279 -10.98 6.37 10.37
CA LYS A 279 -11.72 7.39 9.61
C LYS A 279 -11.92 6.89 8.18
N SER A 280 -13.02 7.28 7.54
CA SER A 280 -13.30 7.04 6.11
C SER A 280 -13.35 8.36 5.37
N PRO A 281 -13.10 8.37 4.05
CA PRO A 281 -13.21 9.58 3.24
C PRO A 281 -14.62 10.16 3.27
N SER A 282 -14.72 11.47 3.17
CA SER A 282 -16.02 12.16 3.07
C SER A 282 -16.70 11.82 1.73
N LEU A 283 -18.04 11.93 1.70
CA LEU A 283 -18.81 11.77 0.45
C LEU A 283 -18.36 12.76 -0.63
N LYS A 284 -17.93 13.97 -0.23
CA LYS A 284 -17.39 14.99 -1.14
C LYS A 284 -16.07 14.56 -1.78
N GLU A 285 -15.22 13.90 -1.01
CA GLU A 285 -13.97 13.35 -1.50
C GLU A 285 -14.21 12.18 -2.45
N ILE A 286 -15.08 11.22 -2.06
CA ILE A 286 -15.43 10.07 -2.91
C ILE A 286 -16.00 10.50 -4.26
N LYS A 287 -16.82 11.57 -4.29
CA LYS A 287 -17.35 12.13 -5.55
C LYS A 287 -16.24 12.69 -6.45
N LYS A 288 -15.18 13.28 -5.85
CA LYS A 288 -14.03 13.85 -6.59
C LYS A 288 -13.00 12.79 -6.97
N ASN A 289 -12.78 11.82 -6.09
CA ASN A 289 -11.83 10.72 -6.27
C ASN A 289 -12.49 9.39 -5.86
N SER A 290 -13.09 8.71 -6.83
CA SER A 290 -13.78 7.44 -6.58
C SER A 290 -12.85 6.33 -6.07
N ARG A 291 -11.53 6.45 -6.27
CA ARG A 291 -10.52 5.50 -5.76
C ARG A 291 -10.39 5.56 -4.25
N SER A 292 -10.71 6.70 -3.62
CA SER A 292 -10.70 6.83 -2.16
C SER A 292 -11.83 6.04 -1.46
N ARG A 293 -12.85 5.57 -2.18
CA ARG A 293 -14.07 4.96 -1.60
C ARG A 293 -13.80 3.89 -0.55
N SER A 294 -12.80 3.06 -0.75
CA SER A 294 -12.46 1.95 0.13
C SER A 294 -11.42 2.32 1.20
N ALA A 295 -10.91 3.55 1.17
CA ALA A 295 -9.86 3.99 2.07
C ALA A 295 -10.32 3.98 3.53
N LYS A 296 -9.42 3.53 4.41
CA LYS A 296 -9.57 3.61 5.87
C LYS A 296 -8.28 4.13 6.47
N LEU A 297 -8.37 5.25 7.13
CA LEU A 297 -7.25 5.83 7.87
C LEU A 297 -7.27 5.33 9.31
N ARG A 298 -6.15 4.79 9.76
CA ARG A 298 -5.89 4.44 11.15
C ARG A 298 -4.74 5.26 11.68
N SER A 299 -4.85 5.68 12.93
CA SER A 299 -3.79 6.38 13.63
C SER A 299 -3.61 5.82 15.03
N ALA A 300 -2.36 5.80 15.47
CA ALA A 300 -2.00 5.44 16.84
C ALA A 300 -0.76 6.22 17.30
N GLU A 301 -0.61 6.28 18.61
CA GLU A 301 0.49 6.92 19.32
C GLU A 301 1.39 5.89 19.96
N LYS A 302 2.70 6.03 19.85
CA LYS A 302 3.71 5.22 20.53
C LYS A 302 3.66 5.47 22.04
N LEU A 303 3.52 4.42 22.84
CA LEU A 303 3.51 4.45 24.31
C LEU A 303 4.91 4.56 24.93
#